data_655ddf6bdb4d0592c590b262b22115b1
#
_entry.id   655ddf6bdb4d0592c590b262b22115b1
#
_cell.length_a   1.000
_cell.length_b   1.000
_cell.length_c   1.000
_cell.angle_alpha   90.00
_cell.angle_beta   90.00
_cell.angle_gamma   90.00
#
_symmetry.space_group_name_H-M   'P 1'
#
loop_
_entity.id
_entity.type
_entity.pdbx_description
1 polymer ?
#
loop_
_entity_poly.entity_id
_entity_poly.type
_entity_poly.pdbx_seq_one_letter_code
_entity_poly.pdbx_strand_id
1 'polypeptide(L)' 'MIPNTQFKITYFAVKHGKLITRNATWTDQCKYFTSKVGNQMMTYFDMDKQGYRTCKGSWTVSY' A
#
# COMPACT_ATOMS: atom_id res chain seq x y z
N MET A 1 -19.41 5.77 -4.82
CA MET A 1 -18.31 5.29 -3.96
C MET A 1 -18.54 3.84 -3.55
N ILE A 2 -17.53 3.04 -3.60
CA ILE A 2 -17.64 1.62 -3.24
C ILE A 2 -17.47 1.51 -1.74
N PRO A 3 -18.45 0.94 -1.02
CA PRO A 3 -18.29 0.72 0.41
C PRO A 3 -17.17 -0.30 0.66
N ASN A 4 -16.56 -0.20 1.81
CA ASN A 4 -15.52 -1.14 2.24
C ASN A 4 -14.28 -1.11 1.37
N THR A 5 -13.88 0.08 0.97
CA THR A 5 -12.62 0.24 0.26
C THR A 5 -11.43 0.29 1.21
N GLN A 6 -11.68 0.27 2.50
CA GLN A 6 -10.61 0.33 3.50
C GLN A 6 -9.99 -1.04 3.69
N PHE A 7 -8.67 -1.05 3.87
CA PHE A 7 -7.95 -2.29 4.10
C PHE A 7 -6.69 -1.99 4.91
N LYS A 8 -6.04 -3.06 5.37
CA LYS A 8 -4.76 -2.95 6.03
C LYS A 8 -3.70 -3.56 5.14
N ILE A 9 -2.61 -2.83 4.96
CA ILE A 9 -1.50 -3.32 4.18
C ILE A 9 -0.31 -3.55 5.10
N THR A 10 0.30 -4.74 4.98
CA THR A 10 1.47 -5.11 5.76
C THR A 10 2.63 -5.31 4.81
N TYR A 11 3.74 -4.67 5.10
CA TYR A 11 4.93 -4.79 4.28
C TYR A 11 6.16 -4.71 5.16
N PHE A 12 7.29 -5.18 4.63
CA PHE A 12 8.55 -5.10 5.36
C PHE A 12 9.17 -3.72 5.13
N ALA A 13 9.31 -2.98 6.21
CA ALA A 13 9.91 -1.65 6.15
C ALA A 13 11.42 -1.78 6.42
N VAL A 14 12.20 -1.71 5.36
CA VAL A 14 13.65 -1.85 5.45
C VAL A 14 14.22 -0.82 6.43
N LYS A 15 13.69 0.38 6.39
CA LYS A 15 14.12 1.47 7.26
C LYS A 15 13.98 1.12 8.73
N HIS A 16 12.94 0.37 9.08
CA HIS A 16 12.67 -0.03 10.47
C HIS A 16 13.12 -1.46 10.76
N GLY A 17 13.45 -2.23 9.73
CA GLY A 17 13.88 -3.60 9.89
C GLY A 17 12.80 -4.54 10.39
N LYS A 18 11.54 -4.24 10.13
CA LYS A 18 10.43 -5.06 10.60
C LYS A 18 9.20 -4.87 9.73
N LEU A 19 8.23 -5.76 9.91
CA LEU A 19 6.93 -5.63 9.26
C LEU A 19 6.14 -4.50 9.89
N ILE A 20 5.50 -3.70 9.05
CA ILE A 20 4.65 -2.60 9.47
C ILE A 20 3.29 -2.77 8.82
N THR A 21 2.24 -2.51 9.59
CA THR A 21 0.87 -2.52 9.09
C THR A 21 0.34 -1.10 9.06
N ARG A 22 -0.27 -0.74 7.94
CA ARG A 22 -0.85 0.59 7.76
C ARG A 22 -2.31 0.48 7.39
N ASN A 23 -3.10 1.42 7.87
CA ASN A 23 -4.50 1.56 7.46
C ASN A 23 -4.54 2.31 6.15
N ALA A 24 -5.23 1.76 5.17
CA ALA A 24 -5.26 2.29 3.83
C ALA A 24 -6.68 2.29 3.28
N THR A 25 -6.88 3.05 2.25
CA THR A 25 -8.13 3.03 1.51
C THR A 25 -7.84 3.09 0.02
N TRP A 26 -8.70 2.48 -0.77
CA TRP A 26 -8.56 2.44 -2.22
C TRP A 26 -9.33 3.61 -2.82
N THR A 27 -8.66 4.38 -3.66
CA THR A 27 -9.25 5.51 -4.37
C THR A 27 -8.97 5.37 -5.85
N ASP A 28 -9.51 6.29 -6.65
CA ASP A 28 -9.28 6.29 -8.09
C ASP A 28 -7.82 6.48 -8.46
N GLN A 29 -7.03 7.05 -7.56
CA GLN A 29 -5.61 7.27 -7.79
C GLN A 29 -4.77 6.06 -7.47
N CYS A 30 -5.33 5.07 -6.79
CA CYS A 30 -4.60 3.86 -6.42
C CYS A 30 -4.49 2.91 -7.59
N LYS A 31 -3.37 2.20 -7.66
CA LYS A 31 -3.14 1.28 -8.77
C LYS A 31 -2.02 0.30 -8.45
N TYR A 32 -2.03 -0.81 -9.18
CA TYR A 32 -0.91 -1.74 -9.23
C TYR A 32 -0.12 -1.45 -10.49
N PHE A 33 1.18 -1.50 -10.40
CA PHE A 33 2.02 -1.31 -11.59
C PHE A 33 3.37 -1.97 -11.37
N THR A 34 4.12 -2.10 -12.46
CA THR A 34 5.45 -2.67 -12.43
C THR A 34 6.47 -1.56 -12.66
N SER A 35 7.48 -1.49 -11.81
CA SER A 35 8.53 -0.49 -11.97
C SER A 35 9.42 -0.82 -13.16
N LYS A 36 10.30 0.12 -13.52
CA LYS A 36 11.21 -0.06 -14.65
C LYS A 36 12.16 -1.24 -14.44
N VAL A 37 12.46 -1.56 -13.19
CA VAL A 37 13.37 -2.66 -12.89
C VAL A 37 12.62 -3.97 -12.61
N GLY A 38 11.32 -4.00 -12.86
CA GLY A 38 10.54 -5.23 -12.75
C GLY A 38 9.94 -5.51 -11.40
N ASN A 39 10.03 -4.60 -10.46
CA ASN A 39 9.41 -4.79 -9.14
C ASN A 39 7.91 -4.49 -9.21
N GLN A 40 7.13 -5.33 -8.54
CA GLN A 40 5.71 -5.04 -8.38
C GLN A 40 5.54 -3.90 -7.40
N MET A 41 4.67 -2.98 -7.76
CA MET A 41 4.42 -1.76 -6.99
C MET A 41 2.94 -1.58 -6.78
N MET A 42 2.58 -0.94 -5.67
CA MET A 42 1.20 -0.61 -5.38
C MET A 42 1.14 0.79 -4.78
N THR A 43 0.29 1.62 -5.34
CA THR A 43 0.00 2.94 -4.79
C THR A 43 -1.32 2.86 -4.03
N TYR A 44 -1.30 3.31 -2.79
CA TYR A 44 -2.48 3.30 -1.92
C TYR A 44 -2.55 4.62 -1.16
N PHE A 45 -3.74 4.92 -0.65
CA PHE A 45 -3.92 6.10 0.18
C PHE A 45 -3.73 5.69 1.64
N ASP A 46 -2.70 6.25 2.28
CA ASP A 46 -2.38 5.98 3.68
C ASP A 46 -3.26 6.87 4.55
N MET A 47 -4.19 6.26 5.27
CA MET A 47 -5.14 7.01 6.10
C MET A 47 -4.47 7.67 7.29
N ASP A 48 -3.42 7.04 7.82
CA ASP A 48 -2.70 7.60 8.97
C ASP A 48 -1.89 8.83 8.60
N LYS A 49 -1.32 8.84 7.40
CA LYS A 49 -0.53 9.96 6.91
C LYS A 49 -1.33 10.90 6.05
N GLN A 50 -2.54 10.49 5.66
CA GLN A 50 -3.42 11.25 4.79
C GLN A 50 -2.74 11.66 3.49
N GLY A 51 -2.11 10.69 2.85
CA GLY A 51 -1.43 10.92 1.59
C GLY A 51 -1.20 9.62 0.86
N TYR A 52 -0.87 9.74 -0.43
CA TYR A 52 -0.60 8.57 -1.24
C TYR A 52 0.80 8.04 -0.97
N ARG A 53 0.89 6.74 -0.90
CA ARG A 53 2.15 6.04 -0.67
C ARG A 53 2.29 4.91 -1.68
N THR A 54 3.51 4.55 -1.95
CA THR A 54 3.81 3.44 -2.84
C THR A 54 4.66 2.43 -2.10
N CYS A 55 4.24 1.16 -2.11
CA CYS A 55 5.05 0.08 -1.59
C CYS A 55 5.52 -0.80 -2.74
N LYS A 56 6.64 -1.46 -2.53
CA LYS A 56 7.22 -2.34 -3.55
C LYS A 56 7.61 -3.66 -2.92
N GLY A 57 7.78 -4.65 -3.78
CA GLY A 57 8.18 -5.98 -3.36
C GLY A 57 7.01 -6.78 -2.88
N SER A 58 7.12 -7.35 -1.69
CA SER A 58 6.08 -8.19 -1.13
C SER A 58 5.26 -7.41 -0.10
N TRP A 59 3.97 -7.50 -0.25
CA TRP A 59 3.05 -6.93 0.73
C TRP A 59 1.85 -7.86 0.87
N THR A 60 1.14 -7.72 1.97
CA THR A 60 -0.07 -8.48 2.26
C THR A 60 -1.21 -7.51 2.54
N VAL A 61 -2.37 -7.80 1.98
CA VAL A 61 -3.56 -6.97 2.17
C VAL A 61 -4.56 -7.76 2.99
N SER A 62 -5.14 -7.09 3.99
CA SER A 62 -6.18 -7.67 4.85
C SER A 62 -7.35 -6.71 4.92
N TYR A 63 -8.55 -7.24 4.75
CA TYR A 63 -9.78 -6.44 4.78
C TYR A 63 -10.51 -6.53 6.11
#